data_4ab4f54095ceef9bbe73f85990c9647d
#
_entry.id   4ab4f54095ceef9bbe73f85990c9647d
#
_cell.length_a   1.000
_cell.length_b   1.000
_cell.length_c   1.000
_cell.angle_alpha   90.00
_cell.angle_beta   90.00
_cell.angle_gamma   90.00
#
_symmetry.space_group_name_H-M   'P 1'
#
loop_
_entity.id
_entity.type
_entity.pdbx_description
1 polymer ?
#
loop_
_entity_poly.entity_id
_entity_poly.type
_entity_poly.pdbx_seq_one_letter_code
_entity_poly.pdbx_strand_id
1 'polypeptide(L)'
;MKLTRLLLFLAGCGLASAAQPNIVFILADDMGWNDPAFAGNCFIETPHLDRLAREGVVFSAACASAPNCAPTRACLLTGQYPPRHGVYTVVDDRHAPGSPHHRLLAAESREALPAESVTLAEALRPKGYATAIFGMWNLGRGRTGPSTPVGQGFDVFVEPKQLGFEKDAYRDARGAYSPDVLTDAALKWVDTVKDRPFFLYLPFHDVHAPFDPKPELLEKYRGRPGTPDPALAATVEAMDRNVGRVLATLERLGLKEKTYVVFTSDNGGTRQYVAPLRGGKGTLYQGGLRVPALIRGPGLRPGVSNATTLSMDWFPTLLELTGTPTPEVDGRSLVPLLRDPAATLRRDVFWHFPCYIGGGGPCSAIRSGDWKLIEFFEGGRTELYDLSADPGELRDLASAEPKRAAELLAKLRAWQTSTGAPRPVEPNPAYDPKAEPNRGRENRGKGPKNPK
;
A
#
# COMPACT_ATOMS: atom_id res chain seq x y z
N MET A 1 -67.82 26.88 32.75
CA MET A 1 -67.08 25.99 31.84
C MET A 1 -65.75 26.66 31.55
N LYS A 2 -64.65 26.19 32.18
CA LYS A 2 -63.29 26.70 31.95
C LYS A 2 -62.56 25.66 31.08
N LEU A 3 -62.22 26.06 29.82
CA LEU A 3 -61.39 25.26 28.93
C LEU A 3 -59.91 25.44 29.31
N THR A 4 -59.29 24.36 29.82
CA THR A 4 -57.86 24.30 30.09
C THR A 4 -57.16 23.90 28.79
N ARG A 5 -56.38 24.78 28.18
CA ARG A 5 -55.52 24.45 27.03
C ARG A 5 -54.28 23.72 27.52
N LEU A 6 -54.16 22.46 27.13
CA LEU A 6 -52.97 21.62 27.34
C LEU A 6 -51.94 21.98 26.23
N LEU A 7 -50.88 22.66 26.57
CA LEU A 7 -49.70 22.89 25.68
C LEU A 7 -48.83 21.64 25.69
N LEU A 8 -48.86 20.85 24.59
CA LEU A 8 -47.86 19.77 24.35
C LEU A 8 -46.56 20.45 23.96
N PHE A 9 -45.55 20.40 24.83
CA PHE A 9 -44.14 20.64 24.47
C PHE A 9 -43.62 19.39 23.74
N LEU A 10 -43.50 19.46 22.41
CA LEU A 10 -42.72 18.54 21.62
C LEU A 10 -41.25 18.85 21.89
N ALA A 11 -40.61 18.12 22.80
CA ALA A 11 -39.17 18.09 22.94
C ALA A 11 -38.60 17.38 21.69
N GLY A 12 -38.18 18.21 20.72
CA GLY A 12 -37.41 17.70 19.59
C GLY A 12 -36.07 17.17 20.09
N CYS A 13 -35.98 15.85 20.32
CA CYS A 13 -34.68 15.17 20.39
C CYS A 13 -34.01 15.34 19.04
N GLY A 14 -33.21 16.39 18.88
CA GLY A 14 -32.23 16.51 17.84
C GLY A 14 -31.28 15.32 17.98
N LEU A 15 -31.42 14.32 17.11
CA LEU A 15 -30.39 13.32 16.92
C LEU A 15 -29.11 14.10 16.57
N ALA A 16 -28.24 14.28 17.55
CA ALA A 16 -26.89 14.76 17.29
C ALA A 16 -26.28 13.77 16.28
N SER A 17 -26.21 14.17 15.01
CA SER A 17 -25.47 13.42 14.00
C SER A 17 -24.07 13.23 14.55
N ALA A 18 -23.68 11.99 14.84
CA ALA A 18 -22.33 11.71 15.27
C ALA A 18 -21.38 12.35 14.26
N ALA A 19 -20.49 13.24 14.74
CA ALA A 19 -19.55 13.93 13.87
C ALA A 19 -18.76 12.90 13.06
N GLN A 20 -18.71 13.10 11.74
CA GLN A 20 -18.01 12.18 10.84
C GLN A 20 -16.52 12.14 11.20
N PRO A 21 -15.91 10.94 11.29
CA PRO A 21 -14.51 10.81 11.65
C PRO A 21 -13.60 11.30 10.52
N ASN A 22 -12.44 11.81 10.86
CA ASN A 22 -11.38 12.09 9.91
C ASN A 22 -10.64 10.81 9.53
N ILE A 23 -9.96 10.84 8.40
CA ILE A 23 -9.09 9.76 7.93
C ILE A 23 -7.71 10.34 7.62
N VAL A 24 -6.68 9.75 8.20
CA VAL A 24 -5.28 9.92 7.80
C VAL A 24 -4.76 8.56 7.33
N PHE A 25 -4.43 8.46 6.06
CA PHE A 25 -3.89 7.25 5.46
C PHE A 25 -2.42 7.46 5.11
N ILE A 26 -1.53 6.80 5.82
CA ILE A 26 -0.08 6.87 5.65
C ILE A 26 0.36 5.63 4.89
N LEU A 27 0.99 5.83 3.73
CA LEU A 27 1.50 4.77 2.88
C LEU A 27 3.02 4.89 2.74
N ALA A 28 3.74 3.85 3.11
CA ALA A 28 5.17 3.71 2.82
C ALA A 28 5.37 3.16 1.40
N ASP A 29 6.50 3.47 0.78
CA ASP A 29 6.94 2.93 -0.52
C ASP A 29 8.07 1.92 -0.28
N ASP A 30 7.90 0.67 -0.72
CA ASP A 30 8.88 -0.42 -0.60
C ASP A 30 9.24 -0.85 0.83
N MET A 31 8.42 -0.57 1.85
CA MET A 31 8.70 -1.00 3.22
C MET A 31 8.44 -2.50 3.38
N GLY A 32 9.45 -3.23 3.81
CA GLY A 32 9.35 -4.66 4.10
C GLY A 32 8.44 -4.96 5.30
N TRP A 33 7.88 -6.17 5.31
CA TRP A 33 6.89 -6.62 6.30
C TRP A 33 7.36 -6.49 7.75
N ASN A 34 8.67 -6.60 8.00
CA ASN A 34 9.29 -6.57 9.34
C ASN A 34 10.25 -5.39 9.53
N ASP A 35 10.21 -4.36 8.69
CA ASP A 35 11.06 -3.17 8.89
C ASP A 35 10.67 -2.38 10.14
N PRO A 36 9.37 -2.19 10.49
CA PRO A 36 9.00 -1.54 11.73
C PRO A 36 9.18 -2.44 12.96
N ALA A 37 9.53 -1.85 14.12
CA ALA A 37 9.75 -2.59 15.36
C ALA A 37 8.50 -3.33 15.84
N PHE A 38 7.29 -2.77 15.68
CA PHE A 38 6.04 -3.46 16.03
C PHE A 38 5.81 -4.77 15.26
N ALA A 39 6.46 -4.93 14.12
CA ALA A 39 6.40 -6.16 13.30
C ALA A 39 7.52 -7.16 13.64
N GLY A 40 8.33 -6.87 14.66
CA GLY A 40 9.37 -7.77 15.18
C GLY A 40 10.81 -7.35 14.88
N ASN A 41 11.04 -6.20 14.25
CA ASN A 41 12.40 -5.69 14.06
C ASN A 41 13.01 -5.25 15.40
N CYS A 42 14.18 -5.77 15.72
CA CYS A 42 14.91 -5.40 16.96
C CYS A 42 16.04 -4.40 16.69
N PHE A 43 16.30 -4.03 15.45
CA PHE A 43 17.39 -3.13 15.07
C PHE A 43 16.90 -1.73 14.72
N ILE A 44 15.75 -1.61 14.07
CA ILE A 44 15.18 -0.33 13.62
C ILE A 44 14.23 0.20 14.70
N GLU A 45 14.38 1.46 15.06
CA GLU A 45 13.54 2.10 16.06
C GLU A 45 12.38 2.84 15.42
N THR A 46 11.15 2.43 15.76
CA THR A 46 9.92 3.05 15.25
C THR A 46 8.93 3.37 16.37
N PRO A 47 9.33 4.20 17.37
CA PRO A 47 8.56 4.41 18.60
C PRO A 47 7.15 4.97 18.34
N HIS A 48 6.94 5.74 17.28
CA HIS A 48 5.64 6.32 16.95
C HIS A 48 4.71 5.31 16.28
N LEU A 49 5.21 4.48 15.37
CA LEU A 49 4.48 3.35 14.80
C LEU A 49 4.18 2.29 15.87
N ASP A 50 5.13 2.02 16.77
CA ASP A 50 4.92 1.10 17.88
C ASP A 50 3.84 1.59 18.85
N ARG A 51 3.78 2.91 19.11
CA ARG A 51 2.70 3.51 19.87
C ARG A 51 1.35 3.33 19.13
N LEU A 52 1.32 3.61 17.84
CA LEU A 52 0.13 3.46 17.02
C LEU A 52 -0.35 2.00 17.01
N ALA A 53 0.55 1.03 16.95
CA ALA A 53 0.28 -0.39 17.04
C ALA A 53 -0.31 -0.81 18.40
N ARG A 54 0.22 -0.28 19.50
CA ARG A 54 -0.33 -0.54 20.85
C ARG A 54 -1.73 0.06 21.05
N GLU A 55 -2.03 1.17 20.39
CA GLU A 55 -3.33 1.85 20.49
C GLU A 55 -4.35 1.36 19.46
N GLY A 56 -3.98 0.47 18.53
CA GLY A 56 -4.78 0.07 17.39
C GLY A 56 -4.84 -1.43 17.11
N VAL A 57 -5.32 -1.76 15.92
CA VAL A 57 -5.36 -3.14 15.40
C VAL A 57 -4.21 -3.33 14.43
N VAL A 58 -3.36 -4.33 14.68
CA VAL A 58 -2.27 -4.77 13.80
C VAL A 58 -2.72 -5.97 12.98
N PHE A 59 -2.43 -5.97 11.69
CA PHE A 59 -2.71 -7.09 10.79
C PHE A 59 -1.42 -7.85 10.48
N SER A 60 -1.21 -8.98 11.16
CA SER A 60 0.03 -9.76 11.04
C SER A 60 0.16 -10.51 9.71
N ALA A 61 -0.93 -10.68 8.95
CA ALA A 61 -0.96 -11.34 7.65
C ALA A 61 -1.46 -10.43 6.52
N ALA A 62 -1.22 -9.10 6.65
CA ALA A 62 -1.55 -8.15 5.62
C ALA A 62 -0.67 -8.33 4.38
N CYS A 63 -1.29 -8.22 3.21
CA CYS A 63 -0.62 -8.28 1.91
C CYS A 63 -0.99 -7.07 1.05
N ALA A 64 -0.04 -6.60 0.26
CA ALA A 64 -0.30 -5.73 -0.85
C ALA A 64 -1.19 -6.44 -1.90
N SER A 65 -2.06 -5.70 -2.58
CA SER A 65 -2.92 -6.27 -3.63
C SER A 65 -2.19 -6.54 -4.93
N ALA A 66 -0.96 -6.04 -5.07
CA ALA A 66 -0.06 -6.29 -6.18
C ALA A 66 1.40 -6.20 -5.70
N PRO A 67 2.39 -6.72 -6.47
CA PRO A 67 3.77 -6.78 -6.02
C PRO A 67 4.57 -5.50 -6.27
N ASN A 68 3.94 -4.40 -6.67
CA ASN A 68 4.58 -3.10 -6.90
C ASN A 68 3.63 -1.91 -6.74
N CYS A 69 4.21 -0.70 -6.76
CA CYS A 69 3.59 0.56 -6.33
C CYS A 69 2.26 0.89 -7.05
N ALA A 70 2.31 1.13 -8.37
CA ALA A 70 1.16 1.65 -9.12
C ALA A 70 -0.09 0.76 -9.00
N PRO A 71 -0.04 -0.56 -9.29
CA PRO A 71 -1.22 -1.41 -9.18
C PRO A 71 -1.75 -1.53 -7.75
N THR A 72 -0.89 -1.55 -6.73
CA THR A 72 -1.36 -1.57 -5.35
C THR A 72 -2.08 -0.28 -4.98
N ARG A 73 -1.55 0.88 -5.36
CA ARG A 73 -2.18 2.19 -5.13
C ARG A 73 -3.53 2.29 -5.84
N ALA A 74 -3.63 1.78 -7.08
CA ALA A 74 -4.90 1.66 -7.79
C ALA A 74 -5.90 0.78 -7.03
N CYS A 75 -5.50 -0.42 -6.61
CA CYS A 75 -6.34 -1.33 -5.83
C CYS A 75 -6.80 -0.69 -4.50
N LEU A 76 -5.90 -0.03 -3.78
CA LEU A 76 -6.19 0.63 -2.51
C LEU A 76 -7.24 1.74 -2.67
N LEU A 77 -7.10 2.55 -3.71
CA LEU A 77 -7.98 3.70 -3.93
C LEU A 77 -9.32 3.34 -4.56
N THR A 78 -9.45 2.16 -5.19
CA THR A 78 -10.69 1.74 -5.89
C THR A 78 -11.38 0.52 -5.27
N GLY A 79 -10.71 -0.22 -4.39
CA GLY A 79 -11.23 -1.47 -3.85
C GLY A 79 -11.27 -2.62 -4.86
N GLN A 80 -10.56 -2.52 -5.98
CA GLN A 80 -10.64 -3.45 -7.11
C GLN A 80 -9.32 -4.19 -7.36
N TYR A 81 -9.41 -5.42 -7.91
CA TYR A 81 -8.23 -6.13 -8.42
C TYR A 81 -7.66 -5.50 -9.69
N PRO A 82 -6.33 -5.68 -9.96
CA PRO A 82 -5.68 -5.11 -11.14
C PRO A 82 -6.37 -5.37 -12.49
N PRO A 83 -6.97 -6.54 -12.78
CA PRO A 83 -7.66 -6.76 -14.05
C PRO A 83 -8.82 -5.80 -14.31
N ARG A 84 -9.46 -5.26 -13.28
CA ARG A 84 -10.60 -4.34 -13.46
C ARG A 84 -10.19 -2.94 -13.90
N HIS A 85 -9.08 -2.44 -13.39
CA HIS A 85 -8.59 -1.10 -13.74
C HIS A 85 -7.44 -1.12 -14.78
N GLY A 86 -6.85 -2.29 -15.07
CA GLY A 86 -5.82 -2.46 -16.10
C GLY A 86 -4.46 -1.86 -15.78
N VAL A 87 -4.22 -1.38 -14.55
CA VAL A 87 -2.90 -0.93 -14.07
C VAL A 87 -2.19 -2.13 -13.46
N TYR A 88 -1.17 -2.65 -14.14
CA TYR A 88 -0.44 -3.86 -13.70
C TYR A 88 0.97 -3.57 -13.21
N THR A 89 1.58 -2.48 -13.67
CA THR A 89 2.94 -2.08 -13.27
C THR A 89 3.12 -0.58 -13.45
N VAL A 90 4.21 -0.04 -12.92
CA VAL A 90 4.69 1.29 -13.31
C VAL A 90 5.14 1.24 -14.76
N VAL A 91 4.58 2.11 -15.60
CA VAL A 91 4.93 2.15 -17.03
C VAL A 91 6.21 2.95 -17.22
N ASP A 92 7.25 2.26 -17.69
CA ASP A 92 8.48 2.87 -18.18
C ASP A 92 9.08 2.01 -19.31
N ASP A 93 10.06 2.55 -20.04
CA ASP A 93 10.68 1.88 -21.20
C ASP A 93 11.36 0.54 -20.84
N ARG A 94 11.73 0.34 -19.57
CA ARG A 94 12.36 -0.89 -19.09
C ARG A 94 11.39 -2.06 -18.97
N HIS A 95 10.12 -1.76 -18.79
CA HIS A 95 9.05 -2.74 -18.59
C HIS A 95 8.12 -2.82 -19.81
N ALA A 96 8.54 -2.22 -20.94
CA ALA A 96 7.74 -2.24 -22.16
C ALA A 96 7.47 -3.69 -22.61
N PRO A 97 6.25 -4.02 -23.04
CA PRO A 97 5.97 -5.28 -23.70
C PRO A 97 6.93 -5.47 -24.88
N GLY A 98 7.49 -6.66 -25.05
CA GLY A 98 8.42 -6.93 -26.15
C GLY A 98 9.87 -6.52 -25.93
N SER A 99 10.27 -6.14 -24.71
CA SER A 99 11.69 -6.02 -24.36
C SER A 99 12.46 -7.32 -24.69
N PRO A 100 13.68 -7.27 -25.29
CA PRO A 100 14.43 -8.45 -25.68
C PRO A 100 14.80 -9.38 -24.52
N HIS A 101 14.68 -8.93 -23.29
CA HIS A 101 14.92 -9.75 -22.10
C HIS A 101 13.70 -10.62 -21.71
N HIS A 102 12.53 -10.36 -22.27
CA HIS A 102 11.30 -11.03 -21.89
C HIS A 102 10.96 -12.16 -22.86
N ARG A 103 10.70 -13.36 -22.35
CA ARG A 103 10.36 -14.52 -23.17
C ARG A 103 8.97 -14.45 -23.77
N LEU A 104 8.04 -13.83 -23.05
CA LEU A 104 6.67 -13.67 -23.48
C LEU A 104 6.39 -12.19 -23.72
N LEU A 105 5.41 -11.90 -24.59
CA LEU A 105 4.83 -10.58 -24.68
C LEU A 105 4.03 -10.31 -23.40
N ALA A 106 4.51 -9.37 -22.59
CA ALA A 106 3.81 -8.95 -21.38
C ALA A 106 2.48 -8.28 -21.74
N ALA A 107 1.52 -8.32 -20.83
CA ALA A 107 0.31 -7.54 -20.98
C ALA A 107 0.62 -6.03 -20.93
N GLU A 108 -0.08 -5.26 -21.75
CA GLU A 108 -0.01 -3.80 -21.66
C GLU A 108 -0.59 -3.33 -20.31
N SER A 109 0.13 -2.49 -19.61
CA SER A 109 -0.35 -1.82 -18.41
C SER A 109 -0.85 -0.43 -18.76
N ARG A 110 -2.02 -0.06 -18.24
CA ARG A 110 -2.42 1.34 -18.27
C ARG A 110 -1.46 2.17 -17.43
N GLU A 111 -1.05 3.32 -17.95
CA GLU A 111 -0.20 4.27 -17.21
C GLU A 111 -0.99 5.02 -16.12
N ALA A 112 -2.28 5.15 -16.30
CA ALA A 112 -3.15 5.94 -15.45
C ALA A 112 -4.37 5.13 -15.00
N LEU A 113 -4.88 5.51 -13.82
CA LEU A 113 -6.18 5.02 -13.38
C LEU A 113 -7.27 5.50 -14.34
N PRO A 114 -8.18 4.63 -14.81
CA PRO A 114 -9.30 5.03 -15.63
C PRO A 114 -10.14 6.13 -14.98
N ALA A 115 -10.56 7.11 -15.75
CA ALA A 115 -11.35 8.24 -15.27
C ALA A 115 -12.72 7.83 -14.70
N GLU A 116 -13.24 6.69 -15.16
CA GLU A 116 -14.49 6.11 -14.69
C GLU A 116 -14.36 5.32 -13.36
N SER A 117 -13.15 5.09 -12.89
CA SER A 117 -12.91 4.44 -11.61
C SER A 117 -13.30 5.38 -10.47
N VAL A 118 -14.14 4.90 -9.56
CA VAL A 118 -14.49 5.66 -8.36
C VAL A 118 -13.42 5.47 -7.31
N THR A 119 -12.71 6.53 -6.96
CA THR A 119 -11.69 6.51 -5.91
C THR A 119 -12.28 6.74 -4.52
N LEU A 120 -11.51 6.40 -3.49
CA LEU A 120 -11.88 6.68 -2.10
C LEU A 120 -12.13 8.19 -1.86
N ALA A 121 -11.35 9.06 -2.52
CA ALA A 121 -11.54 10.51 -2.42
C ALA A 121 -12.88 10.94 -3.04
N GLU A 122 -13.21 10.42 -4.23
CA GLU A 122 -14.50 10.70 -4.89
C GLU A 122 -15.68 10.18 -4.07
N ALA A 123 -15.59 8.96 -3.51
CA ALA A 123 -16.65 8.37 -2.71
C ALA A 123 -16.92 9.14 -1.40
N LEU A 124 -15.92 9.79 -0.82
CA LEU A 124 -16.04 10.58 0.41
C LEU A 124 -16.55 12.02 0.20
N ARG A 125 -16.34 12.62 -0.98
CA ARG A 125 -16.75 14.01 -1.27
C ARG A 125 -18.24 14.30 -1.03
N PRO A 126 -19.20 13.44 -1.45
CA PRO A 126 -20.62 13.67 -1.18
C PRO A 126 -20.98 13.75 0.31
N LYS A 127 -20.13 13.21 1.17
CA LYS A 127 -20.25 13.31 2.64
C LYS A 127 -19.60 14.57 3.21
N GLY A 128 -19.12 15.51 2.37
CA GLY A 128 -18.53 16.77 2.79
C GLY A 128 -17.07 16.69 3.24
N TYR A 129 -16.38 15.60 2.95
CA TYR A 129 -14.94 15.47 3.26
C TYR A 129 -14.11 16.46 2.45
N ALA A 130 -13.19 17.16 3.12
CA ALA A 130 -12.05 17.78 2.47
C ALA A 130 -11.05 16.68 2.14
N THR A 131 -10.53 16.66 0.92
CA THR A 131 -9.66 15.56 0.45
C THR A 131 -8.32 16.11 -0.01
N ALA A 132 -7.22 15.50 0.45
CA ALA A 132 -5.89 15.91 0.03
C ALA A 132 -4.93 14.73 -0.09
N ILE A 133 -4.03 14.83 -1.05
CA ILE A 133 -2.87 13.96 -1.21
C ILE A 133 -1.59 14.79 -1.12
N PHE A 134 -0.70 14.38 -0.24
CA PHE A 134 0.65 14.93 -0.11
C PHE A 134 1.64 13.79 -0.31
N GLY A 135 2.25 13.69 -1.49
CA GLY A 135 3.20 12.65 -1.85
C GLY A 135 3.02 12.07 -3.25
N MET A 136 3.43 10.83 -3.40
CA MET A 136 3.51 10.13 -4.69
C MET A 136 2.15 9.65 -5.19
N TRP A 137 1.75 10.05 -6.41
CA TRP A 137 0.52 9.56 -7.03
C TRP A 137 0.71 8.21 -7.73
N ASN A 138 1.63 8.12 -8.68
CA ASN A 138 1.98 6.94 -9.49
C ASN A 138 0.82 6.31 -10.30
N LEU A 139 -0.28 7.03 -10.53
CA LEU A 139 -1.47 6.54 -11.26
C LEU A 139 -1.87 7.48 -12.41
N GLY A 140 -0.88 8.04 -13.09
CA GLY A 140 -1.02 8.96 -14.20
C GLY A 140 -0.02 10.09 -14.15
N ARG A 141 0.07 10.85 -15.25
CA ARG A 141 0.98 11.99 -15.39
C ARG A 141 0.20 13.28 -15.56
N GLY A 142 0.86 14.38 -15.28
CA GLY A 142 0.33 15.73 -15.49
C GLY A 142 -0.26 16.36 -14.23
N ARG A 143 -0.68 17.61 -14.38
CA ARG A 143 -1.25 18.43 -13.30
C ARG A 143 -2.75 18.64 -13.43
N THR A 144 -3.28 18.45 -14.63
CA THR A 144 -4.70 18.64 -14.97
C THR A 144 -5.18 17.47 -15.81
N GLY A 145 -6.46 17.19 -15.74
CA GLY A 145 -7.10 16.11 -16.47
C GLY A 145 -7.60 14.98 -15.56
N PRO A 146 -8.39 14.06 -16.12
CA PRO A 146 -9.15 13.07 -15.35
C PRO A 146 -8.28 12.06 -14.61
N SER A 147 -7.05 11.81 -15.07
CA SER A 147 -6.13 10.86 -14.44
C SER A 147 -5.19 11.48 -13.40
N THR A 148 -5.35 12.77 -13.09
CA THR A 148 -4.60 13.42 -12.02
C THR A 148 -5.29 13.22 -10.67
N PRO A 149 -4.62 13.41 -9.53
CA PRO A 149 -5.27 13.34 -8.23
C PRO A 149 -6.50 14.23 -8.11
N VAL A 150 -6.44 15.45 -8.67
CA VAL A 150 -7.58 16.39 -8.65
C VAL A 150 -8.73 15.87 -9.51
N GLY A 151 -8.44 15.31 -10.69
CA GLY A 151 -9.43 14.65 -11.54
C GLY A 151 -10.03 13.39 -10.90
N GLN A 152 -9.33 12.78 -9.98
CA GLN A 152 -9.71 11.59 -9.21
C GLN A 152 -10.19 11.92 -7.77
N GLY A 153 -10.73 13.12 -7.57
CA GLY A 153 -11.49 13.49 -6.38
C GLY A 153 -10.73 14.15 -5.23
N PHE A 154 -9.42 14.37 -5.34
CA PHE A 154 -8.70 15.14 -4.33
C PHE A 154 -8.84 16.64 -4.56
N ASP A 155 -9.19 17.39 -3.52
CA ASP A 155 -9.27 18.86 -3.57
C ASP A 155 -7.88 19.50 -3.64
N VAL A 156 -6.88 18.86 -3.01
CA VAL A 156 -5.50 19.33 -2.94
C VAL A 156 -4.54 18.21 -3.33
N PHE A 157 -3.58 18.53 -4.20
CA PHE A 157 -2.46 17.67 -4.55
C PHE A 157 -1.14 18.41 -4.43
N VAL A 158 -0.23 17.86 -3.63
CA VAL A 158 1.14 18.36 -3.47
C VAL A 158 2.11 17.19 -3.58
N GLU A 159 2.97 17.24 -4.57
CA GLU A 159 4.08 16.29 -4.73
C GLU A 159 5.44 16.97 -4.45
N PRO A 160 6.53 16.23 -4.16
CA PRO A 160 7.83 16.81 -3.87
C PRO A 160 8.33 17.80 -4.92
N LYS A 161 8.06 17.55 -6.21
CA LYS A 161 8.44 18.46 -7.31
C LYS A 161 7.84 19.85 -7.18
N GLN A 162 6.61 19.98 -6.67
CA GLN A 162 5.97 21.29 -6.43
C GLN A 162 6.62 22.06 -5.28
N LEU A 163 7.34 21.35 -4.41
CA LEU A 163 8.08 21.91 -3.28
C LEU A 163 9.56 22.17 -3.60
N GLY A 164 9.97 21.99 -4.86
CA GLY A 164 11.32 22.28 -5.34
C GLY A 164 12.29 21.11 -5.31
N PHE A 165 11.80 19.89 -5.17
CA PHE A 165 12.62 18.68 -5.21
C PHE A 165 12.67 18.11 -6.63
N GLU A 166 13.82 17.56 -7.02
CA GLU A 166 13.92 16.73 -8.22
C GLU A 166 13.14 15.42 -8.06
N LYS A 167 12.84 14.78 -9.20
CA LYS A 167 12.14 13.49 -9.19
C LYS A 167 12.90 12.47 -8.34
N ASP A 168 12.21 11.81 -7.44
CA ASP A 168 12.74 10.77 -6.56
C ASP A 168 13.89 11.22 -5.64
N ALA A 169 14.05 12.53 -5.45
CA ALA A 169 15.08 13.07 -4.57
C ALA A 169 14.61 13.24 -3.13
N TYR A 170 15.38 12.74 -2.20
CA TYR A 170 15.15 12.95 -0.76
C TYR A 170 15.58 14.34 -0.29
N ARG A 171 16.51 15.01 -1.04
CA ARG A 171 16.99 16.35 -0.69
C ARG A 171 16.91 17.32 -1.85
N ASP A 172 16.61 18.57 -1.52
CA ASP A 172 16.77 19.68 -2.46
C ASP A 172 18.23 20.19 -2.46
N ALA A 173 18.51 21.14 -3.35
CA ALA A 173 19.84 21.77 -3.46
C ALA A 173 20.30 22.50 -2.18
N ARG A 174 19.37 22.82 -1.26
CA ARG A 174 19.64 23.48 0.03
C ARG A 174 19.79 22.47 1.17
N GLY A 175 19.62 21.16 0.89
CA GLY A 175 19.71 20.10 1.86
C GLY A 175 18.41 19.84 2.65
N ALA A 176 17.29 20.49 2.31
CA ALA A 176 16.00 20.21 2.93
C ALA A 176 15.57 18.76 2.63
N TYR A 177 14.99 18.08 3.61
CA TYR A 177 14.57 16.69 3.48
C TYR A 177 13.12 16.62 3.00
N SER A 178 12.90 16.03 1.84
CA SER A 178 11.60 15.99 1.16
C SER A 178 10.44 15.47 2.03
N PRO A 179 10.57 14.34 2.74
CA PRO A 179 9.50 13.85 3.61
C PRO A 179 9.12 14.83 4.74
N ASP A 180 10.10 15.56 5.30
CA ASP A 180 9.83 16.57 6.33
C ASP A 180 9.02 17.74 5.77
N VAL A 181 9.46 18.28 4.63
CA VAL A 181 8.80 19.43 3.97
C VAL A 181 7.40 19.07 3.50
N LEU A 182 7.23 17.85 3.00
CA LEU A 182 5.92 17.32 2.60
C LEU A 182 4.98 17.17 3.80
N THR A 183 5.50 16.65 4.91
CA THR A 183 4.76 16.54 6.17
C THR A 183 4.36 17.92 6.70
N ASP A 184 5.25 18.92 6.67
CA ASP A 184 4.93 20.29 7.04
C ASP A 184 3.77 20.87 6.23
N ALA A 185 3.78 20.63 4.92
CA ALA A 185 2.72 21.09 4.03
C ALA A 185 1.37 20.40 4.36
N ALA A 186 1.40 19.08 4.59
CA ALA A 186 0.23 18.31 4.97
C ALA A 186 -0.36 18.77 6.31
N LEU A 187 0.47 19.00 7.33
CA LEU A 187 0.03 19.45 8.65
C LEU A 187 -0.52 20.87 8.65
N LYS A 188 0.04 21.78 7.84
CA LYS A 188 -0.53 23.10 7.59
C LYS A 188 -1.92 23.00 6.95
N TRP A 189 -2.09 22.08 5.98
CA TRP A 189 -3.41 21.87 5.38
C TRP A 189 -4.41 21.32 6.41
N VAL A 190 -4.04 20.36 7.28
CA VAL A 190 -4.91 19.85 8.36
C VAL A 190 -5.41 20.99 9.26
N ASP A 191 -4.55 21.95 9.62
CA ASP A 191 -4.97 23.14 10.40
C ASP A 191 -6.06 23.96 9.69
N THR A 192 -6.08 24.01 8.37
CA THR A 192 -7.10 24.75 7.60
C THR A 192 -8.45 24.05 7.51
N VAL A 193 -8.49 22.72 7.71
CA VAL A 193 -9.69 21.90 7.55
C VAL A 193 -10.14 21.20 8.83
N LYS A 194 -9.53 21.49 9.98
CA LYS A 194 -9.75 20.82 11.27
C LYS A 194 -11.19 20.83 11.78
N ASP A 195 -12.00 21.78 11.32
CA ASP A 195 -13.38 21.97 11.75
C ASP A 195 -14.41 21.23 10.87
N ARG A 196 -13.95 20.47 9.88
CA ARG A 196 -14.77 19.63 9.00
C ARG A 196 -14.13 18.25 8.81
N PRO A 197 -14.88 17.22 8.41
CA PRO A 197 -14.29 15.92 8.15
C PRO A 197 -13.28 16.00 6.99
N PHE A 198 -12.16 15.30 7.10
CA PHE A 198 -11.14 15.28 6.06
C PHE A 198 -10.56 13.89 5.82
N PHE A 199 -10.12 13.69 4.60
CA PHE A 199 -9.31 12.55 4.16
C PHE A 199 -7.95 13.06 3.71
N LEU A 200 -6.93 12.80 4.51
CA LEU A 200 -5.52 13.02 4.18
C LEU A 200 -4.90 11.71 3.72
N TYR A 201 -4.51 11.63 2.45
CA TYR A 201 -3.67 10.56 1.91
C TYR A 201 -2.23 11.04 1.87
N LEU A 202 -1.34 10.36 2.59
CA LEU A 202 0.06 10.73 2.76
C LEU A 202 0.95 9.58 2.28
N PRO A 203 1.09 9.39 0.95
CA PRO A 203 1.97 8.38 0.35
C PRO A 203 3.40 8.92 0.28
N PHE A 204 4.20 8.56 1.27
CA PHE A 204 5.62 8.88 1.29
C PHE A 204 6.39 8.21 0.16
N HIS A 205 7.56 8.77 -0.18
CA HIS A 205 8.58 8.09 -0.99
C HIS A 205 9.48 7.20 -0.13
N ASP A 206 9.47 7.41 1.21
CA ASP A 206 10.18 6.52 2.14
C ASP A 206 9.48 5.14 2.16
N VAL A 207 10.20 4.05 2.06
CA VAL A 207 11.66 3.86 2.12
C VAL A 207 12.23 3.39 0.77
N HIS A 208 11.81 3.98 -0.33
CA HIS A 208 12.24 3.59 -1.67
C HIS A 208 13.73 3.91 -1.90
N ALA A 209 14.46 2.94 -2.46
CA ALA A 209 15.87 3.15 -2.85
C ALA A 209 15.98 4.03 -4.13
N PRO A 210 17.09 4.77 -4.32
CA PRO A 210 18.30 4.83 -3.48
C PRO A 210 18.09 5.66 -2.21
N PHE A 211 18.58 5.16 -1.08
CA PHE A 211 18.43 5.85 0.20
C PHE A 211 19.34 7.08 0.29
N ASP A 212 18.81 8.18 0.81
CA ASP A 212 19.56 9.38 1.21
C ASP A 212 19.13 9.82 2.62
N PRO A 213 19.46 9.01 3.64
CA PRO A 213 18.99 9.22 5.01
C PRO A 213 19.59 10.48 5.62
N LYS A 214 18.97 10.96 6.70
CA LYS A 214 19.51 12.03 7.53
C LYS A 214 20.84 11.61 8.14
N PRO A 215 21.92 12.46 8.03
CA PRO A 215 23.27 12.07 8.47
C PRO A 215 23.35 11.62 9.92
N GLU A 216 22.62 12.29 10.81
CA GLU A 216 22.60 11.95 12.24
C GLU A 216 21.95 10.59 12.51
N LEU A 217 20.96 10.18 11.71
CA LEU A 217 20.34 8.86 11.82
C LEU A 217 21.24 7.79 11.20
N LEU A 218 21.86 8.09 10.07
CA LEU A 218 22.79 7.17 9.44
C LEU A 218 23.94 6.83 10.39
N GLU A 219 24.52 7.83 11.08
CA GLU A 219 25.60 7.63 12.04
C GLU A 219 25.14 6.80 13.24
N LYS A 220 23.95 7.06 13.76
CA LYS A 220 23.32 6.24 14.83
C LYS A 220 23.32 4.76 14.46
N TYR A 221 22.91 4.42 13.24
CA TYR A 221 22.77 3.02 12.82
C TYR A 221 24.08 2.39 12.36
N ARG A 222 25.05 3.16 11.84
CA ARG A 222 26.39 2.64 11.53
C ARG A 222 27.11 2.13 12.77
N GLY A 223 26.93 2.79 13.90
CA GLY A 223 27.50 2.36 15.18
C GLY A 223 26.76 1.23 15.89
N ARG A 224 25.59 0.81 15.38
CA ARG A 224 24.75 -0.19 16.05
C ARG A 224 25.04 -1.60 15.54
N PRO A 225 25.58 -2.51 16.38
CA PRO A 225 25.86 -3.88 15.98
C PRO A 225 24.60 -4.59 15.49
N GLY A 226 24.73 -5.38 14.42
CA GLY A 226 23.64 -6.21 13.90
C GLY A 226 22.62 -5.48 13.03
N THR A 227 22.78 -4.19 12.74
CA THR A 227 21.94 -3.49 11.77
C THR A 227 22.29 -3.94 10.35
N PRO A 228 21.39 -4.62 9.63
CA PRO A 228 21.71 -5.20 8.31
C PRO A 228 22.03 -4.12 7.27
N ASP A 229 21.27 -3.02 7.27
CA ASP A 229 21.49 -1.85 6.41
C ASP A 229 21.22 -0.56 7.21
N PRO A 230 22.28 0.16 7.57
CA PRO A 230 22.15 1.43 8.30
C PRO A 230 21.38 2.52 7.53
N ALA A 231 21.45 2.51 6.19
CA ALA A 231 20.76 3.54 5.39
C ALA A 231 19.24 3.28 5.35
N LEU A 232 18.82 2.02 5.18
CA LEU A 232 17.42 1.64 5.32
C LEU A 232 16.90 1.97 6.71
N ALA A 233 17.61 1.54 7.76
CA ALA A 233 17.19 1.76 9.14
C ALA A 233 17.02 3.26 9.47
N ALA A 234 17.94 4.09 9.02
CA ALA A 234 17.88 5.54 9.18
C ALA A 234 16.70 6.18 8.41
N THR A 235 16.37 5.65 7.22
CA THR A 235 15.24 6.12 6.42
C THR A 235 13.91 5.74 7.07
N VAL A 236 13.79 4.50 7.56
CA VAL A 236 12.61 4.03 8.30
C VAL A 236 12.37 4.87 9.56
N GLU A 237 13.41 5.15 10.36
CA GLU A 237 13.27 6.01 11.54
C GLU A 237 12.91 7.45 11.15
N ALA A 238 13.46 7.99 10.06
CA ALA A 238 13.08 9.32 9.58
C ALA A 238 11.59 9.40 9.23
N MET A 239 11.05 8.37 8.59
CA MET A 239 9.62 8.25 8.33
C MET A 239 8.81 8.14 9.62
N ASP A 240 9.23 7.31 10.57
CA ASP A 240 8.57 7.17 11.88
C ASP A 240 8.48 8.50 12.63
N ARG A 241 9.53 9.33 12.57
CA ARG A 241 9.50 10.68 13.14
C ARG A 241 8.43 11.57 12.48
N ASN A 242 8.23 11.45 11.17
CA ASN A 242 7.15 12.16 10.47
C ASN A 242 5.75 11.64 10.87
N VAL A 243 5.60 10.33 11.05
CA VAL A 243 4.38 9.75 11.66
C VAL A 243 4.14 10.36 13.04
N GLY A 244 5.18 10.47 13.87
CA GLY A 244 5.09 11.12 15.18
C GLY A 244 4.60 12.57 15.12
N ARG A 245 5.05 13.34 14.13
CA ARG A 245 4.59 14.73 13.90
C ARG A 245 3.11 14.79 13.53
N VAL A 246 2.63 13.85 12.69
CA VAL A 246 1.21 13.71 12.37
C VAL A 246 0.41 13.44 13.64
N LEU A 247 0.79 12.44 14.42
CA LEU A 247 0.08 12.08 15.65
C LEU A 247 0.05 13.22 16.67
N ALA A 248 1.17 13.91 16.89
CA ALA A 248 1.26 15.08 17.78
C ALA A 248 0.37 16.23 17.32
N THR A 249 0.26 16.44 16.01
CA THR A 249 -0.63 17.48 15.46
C THR A 249 -2.10 17.14 15.70
N LEU A 250 -2.50 15.88 15.48
CA LEU A 250 -3.87 15.43 15.77
C LEU A 250 -4.21 15.59 17.27
N GLU A 251 -3.26 15.31 18.17
CA GLU A 251 -3.43 15.51 19.61
C GLU A 251 -3.56 17.00 19.96
N ARG A 252 -2.65 17.84 19.48
CA ARG A 252 -2.66 19.30 19.70
C ARG A 252 -3.96 19.95 19.24
N LEU A 253 -4.56 19.46 18.15
CA LEU A 253 -5.81 19.98 17.60
C LEU A 253 -7.06 19.34 18.23
N GLY A 254 -6.93 18.40 19.18
CA GLY A 254 -8.07 17.69 19.76
C GLY A 254 -8.78 16.75 18.79
N LEU A 255 -8.08 16.31 17.74
CA LEU A 255 -8.62 15.45 16.68
C LEU A 255 -8.31 13.96 16.88
N LYS A 256 -7.50 13.60 17.88
CA LYS A 256 -7.06 12.23 18.13
C LYS A 256 -8.23 11.25 18.17
N GLU A 257 -9.25 11.52 18.96
CA GLU A 257 -10.40 10.63 19.17
C GLU A 257 -11.47 10.73 18.08
N LYS A 258 -11.21 11.52 17.03
CA LYS A 258 -12.09 11.72 15.88
C LYS A 258 -11.44 11.29 14.57
N THR A 259 -10.24 10.65 14.62
CA THR A 259 -9.44 10.36 13.43
C THR A 259 -9.03 8.89 13.38
N TYR A 260 -9.36 8.22 12.28
CA TYR A 260 -8.75 6.96 11.92
C TYR A 260 -7.38 7.22 11.28
N VAL A 261 -6.34 6.60 11.82
CA VAL A 261 -4.98 6.66 11.28
C VAL A 261 -4.61 5.26 10.81
N VAL A 262 -4.45 5.10 9.51
CA VAL A 262 -4.00 3.87 8.85
C VAL A 262 -2.54 4.00 8.47
N PHE A 263 -1.77 2.95 8.68
CA PHE A 263 -0.41 2.81 8.19
C PHE A 263 -0.22 1.47 7.48
N THR A 264 0.36 1.49 6.29
CA THR A 264 0.77 0.30 5.54
C THR A 264 1.84 0.63 4.50
N SER A 265 2.32 -0.38 3.75
CA SER A 265 3.20 -0.22 2.58
C SER A 265 2.47 -0.62 1.30
N ASP A 266 2.95 -0.10 0.17
CA ASP A 266 2.34 -0.39 -1.15
C ASP A 266 2.79 -1.74 -1.74
N ASN A 267 3.95 -2.25 -1.37
CA ASN A 267 4.42 -3.61 -1.68
C ASN A 267 5.45 -4.07 -0.64
N GLY A 268 5.83 -5.32 -0.68
CA GLY A 268 6.92 -5.83 0.13
C GLY A 268 8.25 -5.17 -0.23
N GLY A 269 9.20 -5.23 0.70
CA GLY A 269 10.52 -4.66 0.54
C GLY A 269 11.33 -5.29 -0.60
N THR A 270 12.49 -4.71 -0.89
CA THR A 270 13.41 -5.29 -1.86
C THR A 270 13.95 -6.63 -1.35
N ARG A 271 14.30 -7.54 -2.26
CA ARG A 271 14.63 -8.94 -1.97
C ARG A 271 15.65 -9.14 -0.83
N GLN A 272 16.58 -8.24 -0.70
CA GLN A 272 17.66 -8.35 0.32
C GLN A 272 17.18 -8.04 1.75
N TYR A 273 16.00 -7.43 1.92
CA TYR A 273 15.50 -6.94 3.21
C TYR A 273 14.25 -7.67 3.72
N VAL A 274 13.77 -8.70 3.03
CA VAL A 274 12.52 -9.39 3.37
C VAL A 274 12.72 -10.77 4.01
N ALA A 275 13.94 -11.16 4.31
CA ALA A 275 14.22 -12.45 4.95
C ALA A 275 13.40 -12.61 6.26
N PRO A 276 12.93 -13.82 6.59
CA PRO A 276 13.17 -15.09 5.90
C PRO A 276 12.20 -15.35 4.73
N LEU A 277 11.35 -14.39 4.33
CA LEU A 277 10.39 -14.57 3.26
C LEU A 277 11.09 -14.59 1.89
N ARG A 278 10.59 -15.43 0.99
CA ARG A 278 11.09 -15.54 -0.38
C ARG A 278 10.64 -14.37 -1.24
N GLY A 279 11.46 -14.02 -2.23
CA GLY A 279 11.16 -13.00 -3.23
C GLY A 279 11.46 -11.59 -2.73
N GLY A 280 10.61 -10.66 -3.09
CA GLY A 280 10.67 -9.22 -2.83
C GLY A 280 9.84 -8.49 -3.86
N LYS A 281 9.89 -7.16 -3.88
CA LYS A 281 9.20 -6.30 -4.85
C LYS A 281 9.22 -6.88 -6.26
N GLY A 282 8.09 -6.89 -6.94
CA GLY A 282 7.95 -7.44 -8.29
C GLY A 282 7.68 -8.96 -8.35
N THR A 283 7.56 -9.66 -7.23
CA THR A 283 7.24 -11.09 -7.18
C THR A 283 5.97 -11.37 -6.39
N LEU A 284 5.25 -12.45 -6.74
CA LEU A 284 4.07 -12.90 -5.99
C LEU A 284 4.41 -13.82 -4.80
N TYR A 285 5.67 -13.92 -4.41
CA TYR A 285 6.05 -14.55 -3.15
C TYR A 285 5.73 -13.65 -1.94
N GLN A 286 5.72 -14.24 -0.75
CA GLN A 286 5.40 -13.51 0.48
C GLN A 286 6.29 -12.29 0.70
N GLY A 287 7.58 -12.35 0.34
CA GLY A 287 8.48 -11.20 0.45
C GLY A 287 8.11 -10.01 -0.43
N GLY A 288 7.43 -10.26 -1.57
CA GLY A 288 6.93 -9.19 -2.45
C GLY A 288 5.53 -8.70 -2.11
N LEU A 289 4.76 -9.50 -1.35
CA LEU A 289 3.36 -9.19 -1.04
C LEU A 289 3.12 -8.79 0.41
N ARG A 290 3.85 -9.39 1.38
CA ARG A 290 3.63 -9.13 2.80
C ARG A 290 4.08 -7.73 3.19
N VAL A 291 3.20 -6.99 3.86
CA VAL A 291 3.43 -5.59 4.27
C VAL A 291 3.07 -5.39 5.73
N PRO A 292 3.71 -4.44 6.43
CA PRO A 292 3.21 -4.00 7.72
C PRO A 292 1.89 -3.28 7.54
N ALA A 293 0.90 -3.53 8.41
CA ALA A 293 -0.37 -2.84 8.36
C ALA A 293 -1.00 -2.71 9.74
N LEU A 294 -1.52 -1.53 10.03
CA LEU A 294 -2.25 -1.25 11.25
C LEU A 294 -3.26 -0.10 11.06
N ILE A 295 -4.23 -0.04 11.96
CA ILE A 295 -5.16 1.08 12.06
C ILE A 295 -5.44 1.39 13.53
N ARG A 296 -5.49 2.68 13.85
CA ARG A 296 -5.93 3.21 15.12
C ARG A 296 -7.06 4.22 14.89
N GLY A 297 -8.07 4.26 15.76
CA GLY A 297 -9.13 5.26 15.65
C GLY A 297 -10.26 5.03 16.64
N PRO A 298 -11.31 5.88 16.56
CA PRO A 298 -12.43 5.83 17.48
C PRO A 298 -13.15 4.48 17.45
N GLY A 299 -13.47 3.96 18.65
CA GLY A 299 -14.25 2.75 18.79
C GLY A 299 -13.55 1.44 18.45
N LEU A 300 -12.26 1.47 18.07
CA LEU A 300 -11.47 0.27 17.81
C LEU A 300 -10.94 -0.34 19.11
N ARG A 301 -10.83 -1.67 19.12
CA ARG A 301 -10.21 -2.42 20.21
C ARG A 301 -8.79 -2.78 19.81
N PRO A 302 -7.76 -2.34 20.55
CA PRO A 302 -6.39 -2.76 20.28
C PRO A 302 -6.24 -4.27 20.26
N GLY A 303 -5.45 -4.79 19.32
CA GLY A 303 -5.20 -6.21 19.19
C GLY A 303 -4.46 -6.58 17.91
N VAL A 304 -4.25 -7.88 17.72
CA VAL A 304 -3.60 -8.42 16.52
C VAL A 304 -4.57 -9.34 15.78
N SER A 305 -4.81 -9.05 14.52
CA SER A 305 -5.57 -9.92 13.62
C SER A 305 -4.61 -10.71 12.72
N ASN A 306 -4.79 -12.04 12.69
CA ASN A 306 -4.04 -12.94 11.82
C ASN A 306 -4.78 -13.22 10.50
N ALA A 307 -5.90 -12.56 10.25
CA ALA A 307 -6.64 -12.72 9.01
C ALA A 307 -5.84 -12.17 7.81
N THR A 308 -5.90 -12.89 6.69
CA THR A 308 -5.31 -12.41 5.44
C THR A 308 -6.13 -11.24 4.91
N THR A 309 -5.50 -10.07 4.84
CA THR A 309 -6.08 -8.83 4.30
C THR A 309 -5.30 -8.35 3.09
N LEU A 310 -5.97 -7.60 2.20
CA LEU A 310 -5.36 -7.00 1.02
C LEU A 310 -5.46 -5.47 1.09
N SER A 311 -4.55 -4.75 0.43
CA SER A 311 -4.57 -3.28 0.39
C SER A 311 -5.91 -2.72 -0.11
N MET A 312 -6.60 -3.41 -1.03
CA MET A 312 -7.90 -2.97 -1.54
C MET A 312 -9.04 -3.05 -0.51
N ASP A 313 -8.86 -3.78 0.59
CA ASP A 313 -9.84 -3.90 1.66
C ASP A 313 -10.00 -2.58 2.44
N TRP A 314 -9.02 -1.70 2.38
CA TRP A 314 -9.10 -0.39 3.00
C TRP A 314 -10.20 0.48 2.40
N PHE A 315 -10.48 0.35 1.09
CA PHE A 315 -11.53 1.10 0.42
C PHE A 315 -12.91 0.87 1.07
N PRO A 316 -13.48 -0.35 1.07
CA PRO A 316 -14.77 -0.59 1.71
C PRO A 316 -14.73 -0.40 3.24
N THR A 317 -13.59 -0.64 3.89
CA THR A 317 -13.43 -0.45 5.32
C THR A 317 -13.61 1.01 5.72
N LEU A 318 -12.92 1.93 5.05
CA LEU A 318 -12.98 3.36 5.35
C LEU A 318 -14.35 3.96 4.98
N LEU A 319 -14.98 3.46 3.92
CA LEU A 319 -16.36 3.85 3.60
C LEU A 319 -17.35 3.39 4.67
N GLU A 320 -17.26 2.14 5.15
CA GLU A 320 -18.11 1.65 6.25
C GLU A 320 -17.90 2.44 7.55
N LEU A 321 -16.64 2.71 7.93
CA LEU A 321 -16.28 3.48 9.13
C LEU A 321 -16.81 4.93 9.09
N THR A 322 -17.02 5.49 7.90
CA THR A 322 -17.55 6.85 7.69
C THR A 322 -19.05 6.87 7.40
N GLY A 323 -19.71 5.69 7.39
CA GLY A 323 -21.11 5.59 7.00
C GLY A 323 -21.36 6.02 5.54
N THR A 324 -20.35 5.90 4.67
CA THR A 324 -20.46 6.18 3.25
C THR A 324 -20.90 4.92 2.50
N PRO A 325 -21.86 4.99 1.59
CA PRO A 325 -22.25 3.84 0.77
C PRO A 325 -21.04 3.30 -0.03
N THR A 326 -20.86 1.98 0.02
CA THR A 326 -19.78 1.32 -0.71
C THR A 326 -20.32 0.85 -2.06
N PRO A 327 -19.70 1.23 -3.19
CA PRO A 327 -20.03 0.67 -4.49
C PRO A 327 -19.65 -0.81 -4.55
N GLU A 328 -20.04 -1.50 -5.62
CA GLU A 328 -19.61 -2.88 -5.85
C GLU A 328 -18.10 -2.91 -6.10
N VAL A 329 -17.35 -3.61 -5.23
CA VAL A 329 -15.91 -3.74 -5.27
C VAL A 329 -15.46 -5.16 -4.91
N ASP A 330 -14.22 -5.51 -5.22
CA ASP A 330 -13.64 -6.82 -4.88
C ASP A 330 -13.17 -6.88 -3.41
N GLY A 331 -12.78 -5.74 -2.85
CA GLY A 331 -12.34 -5.61 -1.47
C GLY A 331 -13.41 -5.99 -0.45
N ARG A 332 -13.00 -6.41 0.72
CA ARG A 332 -13.89 -6.75 1.85
C ARG A 332 -13.63 -5.82 3.02
N SER A 333 -14.68 -5.32 3.63
CA SER A 333 -14.55 -4.49 4.84
C SER A 333 -13.88 -5.26 5.98
N LEU A 334 -12.91 -4.62 6.59
CA LEU A 334 -12.19 -5.13 7.77
C LEU A 334 -12.87 -4.75 9.09
N VAL A 335 -13.97 -4.04 9.06
CA VAL A 335 -14.69 -3.60 10.27
C VAL A 335 -15.01 -4.75 11.24
N PRO A 336 -15.39 -5.97 10.80
CA PRO A 336 -15.52 -7.10 11.72
C PRO A 336 -14.23 -7.41 12.49
N LEU A 337 -13.05 -7.33 11.84
CA LEU A 337 -11.75 -7.54 12.47
C LEU A 337 -11.34 -6.37 13.37
N LEU A 338 -11.84 -5.17 13.09
CA LEU A 338 -11.60 -3.98 13.92
C LEU A 338 -12.41 -4.00 15.21
N ARG A 339 -13.58 -4.65 15.20
CA ARG A 339 -14.42 -4.86 16.39
C ARG A 339 -13.96 -6.04 17.23
N ASP A 340 -13.47 -7.08 16.57
CA ASP A 340 -12.91 -8.27 17.19
C ASP A 340 -11.69 -8.75 16.37
N PRO A 341 -10.47 -8.41 16.79
CA PRO A 341 -9.24 -8.84 16.09
C PRO A 341 -9.08 -10.36 15.96
N ALA A 342 -9.74 -11.15 16.81
CA ALA A 342 -9.74 -12.61 16.73
C ALA A 342 -10.75 -13.18 15.71
N ALA A 343 -11.62 -12.34 15.16
CA ALA A 343 -12.58 -12.77 14.14
C ALA A 343 -11.86 -13.25 12.88
N THR A 344 -12.54 -14.10 12.10
CA THR A 344 -11.99 -14.66 10.86
C THR A 344 -12.58 -13.98 9.64
N LEU A 345 -11.76 -13.73 8.63
CA LEU A 345 -12.17 -13.29 7.30
C LEU A 345 -11.86 -14.40 6.29
N ARG A 346 -12.78 -15.36 6.16
CA ARG A 346 -12.60 -16.50 5.25
C ARG A 346 -12.98 -16.12 3.84
N ARG A 347 -12.00 -16.14 2.92
CA ARG A 347 -12.18 -15.95 1.48
C ARG A 347 -10.97 -16.46 0.74
N ASP A 348 -11.12 -16.77 -0.54
CA ASP A 348 -10.01 -16.90 -1.46
C ASP A 348 -9.53 -15.49 -1.84
N VAL A 349 -8.22 -15.28 -1.90
CA VAL A 349 -7.62 -14.02 -2.36
C VAL A 349 -6.69 -14.29 -3.53
N PHE A 350 -6.61 -13.32 -4.45
CA PHE A 350 -5.92 -13.51 -5.72
C PHE A 350 -4.93 -12.39 -5.98
N TRP A 351 -3.89 -12.71 -6.75
CA TRP A 351 -2.93 -11.75 -7.27
C TRP A 351 -2.69 -12.03 -8.74
N HIS A 352 -2.53 -10.98 -9.50
CA HIS A 352 -2.30 -11.07 -10.94
C HIS A 352 -1.24 -10.06 -11.35
N PHE A 353 -0.14 -10.56 -11.90
CA PHE A 353 0.99 -9.75 -12.34
C PHE A 353 1.44 -10.23 -13.72
N PRO A 354 0.83 -9.73 -14.83
CA PRO A 354 1.08 -10.19 -16.17
C PRO A 354 2.28 -9.49 -16.85
N CYS A 355 3.21 -8.97 -16.05
CA CYS A 355 4.33 -8.13 -16.47
C CYS A 355 5.66 -8.70 -15.98
N TYR A 356 6.75 -8.01 -16.32
CA TYR A 356 8.09 -8.30 -15.84
C TYR A 356 8.61 -7.13 -15.01
N ILE A 357 9.06 -7.38 -13.79
CA ILE A 357 9.75 -6.42 -12.93
C ILE A 357 10.56 -7.16 -11.86
N GLY A 358 11.67 -6.61 -11.40
CA GLY A 358 12.42 -7.10 -10.24
C GLY A 358 12.92 -8.54 -10.36
N GLY A 359 13.08 -9.07 -11.57
CA GLY A 359 13.47 -10.46 -11.82
C GLY A 359 12.32 -11.46 -11.69
N GLY A 360 11.08 -11.00 -11.44
CA GLY A 360 9.85 -11.78 -11.56
C GLY A 360 9.34 -11.78 -13.00
N GLY A 361 8.74 -12.90 -13.45
CA GLY A 361 8.02 -13.01 -14.72
C GLY A 361 6.51 -13.00 -14.52
N PRO A 362 5.73 -12.96 -15.63
CA PRO A 362 4.29 -12.91 -15.58
C PRO A 362 3.70 -14.14 -14.90
N CYS A 363 2.87 -13.90 -13.90
CA CYS A 363 2.29 -14.94 -13.05
C CYS A 363 0.98 -14.50 -12.40
N SER A 364 0.24 -15.47 -11.87
CA SER A 364 -0.92 -15.26 -11.02
C SER A 364 -0.83 -16.15 -9.79
N ALA A 365 -1.49 -15.74 -8.72
CA ALA A 365 -1.55 -16.55 -7.50
C ALA A 365 -2.94 -16.55 -6.87
N ILE A 366 -3.24 -17.62 -6.15
CA ILE A 366 -4.39 -17.74 -5.24
C ILE A 366 -3.89 -18.15 -3.86
N ARG A 367 -4.48 -17.56 -2.82
CA ARG A 367 -4.40 -18.09 -1.46
C ARG A 367 -5.81 -18.47 -0.98
N SER A 368 -5.95 -19.72 -0.55
CA SER A 368 -7.18 -20.28 0.03
C SER A 368 -6.85 -20.84 1.41
N GLY A 369 -7.22 -20.12 2.45
CA GLY A 369 -6.75 -20.42 3.81
C GLY A 369 -5.23 -20.30 3.92
N ASP A 370 -4.59 -21.40 4.33
CA ASP A 370 -3.12 -21.47 4.47
C ASP A 370 -2.40 -21.91 3.19
N TRP A 371 -3.14 -22.40 2.20
CA TRP A 371 -2.57 -22.86 0.95
C TRP A 371 -2.45 -21.74 -0.08
N LYS A 372 -1.28 -21.65 -0.70
CA LYS A 372 -1.02 -20.69 -1.78
C LYS A 372 -0.46 -21.40 -3.00
N LEU A 373 -1.06 -21.11 -4.17
CA LEU A 373 -0.59 -21.60 -5.46
C LEU A 373 -0.18 -20.42 -6.34
N ILE A 374 0.95 -20.53 -7.03
CA ILE A 374 1.42 -19.57 -8.02
C ILE A 374 1.48 -20.28 -9.38
N GLU A 375 0.78 -19.72 -10.38
CA GLU A 375 0.85 -20.13 -11.80
C GLU A 375 1.79 -19.18 -12.53
N PHE A 376 2.91 -19.69 -13.06
CA PHE A 376 3.83 -18.94 -13.90
C PHE A 376 3.46 -19.14 -15.36
N PHE A 377 3.32 -18.07 -16.10
CA PHE A 377 2.95 -18.15 -17.51
C PHE A 377 4.12 -18.57 -18.38
N GLU A 378 5.37 -18.22 -18.01
CA GLU A 378 6.55 -18.80 -18.63
C GLU A 378 6.67 -20.29 -18.27
N GLY A 379 6.64 -21.14 -19.28
CA GLY A 379 6.77 -22.59 -19.12
C GLY A 379 5.56 -23.28 -18.48
N GLY A 380 4.50 -22.55 -18.10
CA GLY A 380 3.25 -23.12 -17.57
C GLY A 380 3.38 -23.87 -16.24
N ARG A 381 4.46 -23.65 -15.48
CA ARG A 381 4.68 -24.34 -14.19
C ARG A 381 3.82 -23.73 -13.09
N THR A 382 3.51 -24.55 -12.09
CA THR A 382 2.87 -24.13 -10.84
C THR A 382 3.74 -24.47 -9.65
N GLU A 383 3.65 -23.65 -8.61
CA GLU A 383 4.25 -23.91 -7.29
C GLU A 383 3.14 -23.86 -6.24
N LEU A 384 3.20 -24.74 -5.23
CA LEU A 384 2.20 -24.86 -4.17
C LEU A 384 2.88 -24.81 -2.79
N TYR A 385 2.34 -24.00 -1.87
CA TYR A 385 2.89 -23.81 -0.53
C TYR A 385 1.84 -23.93 0.55
N ASP A 386 2.20 -24.52 1.69
CA ASP A 386 1.46 -24.43 2.94
C ASP A 386 2.10 -23.34 3.81
N LEU A 387 1.48 -22.16 3.84
CA LEU A 387 2.01 -20.99 4.54
C LEU A 387 1.94 -21.12 6.07
N SER A 388 1.19 -22.10 6.61
CA SER A 388 1.17 -22.36 8.04
C SER A 388 2.43 -23.06 8.53
N ALA A 389 2.97 -23.94 7.69
CA ALA A 389 4.20 -24.72 7.96
C ALA A 389 5.44 -24.08 7.34
N ASP A 390 5.28 -23.37 6.22
CA ASP A 390 6.36 -22.77 5.42
C ASP A 390 5.98 -21.34 4.97
N PRO A 391 5.96 -20.37 5.89
CA PRO A 391 5.67 -18.97 5.54
C PRO A 391 6.71 -18.34 4.60
N GLY A 392 7.91 -18.95 4.50
CA GLY A 392 8.99 -18.52 3.63
C GLY A 392 8.88 -19.03 2.19
N GLU A 393 7.93 -19.94 1.88
CA GLU A 393 7.74 -20.52 0.54
C GLU A 393 9.01 -21.21 -0.01
N LEU A 394 9.68 -21.96 0.86
CA LEU A 394 10.95 -22.63 0.53
C LEU A 394 10.74 -24.03 -0.05
N ARG A 395 9.60 -24.67 0.25
CA ARG A 395 9.28 -26.03 -0.14
C ARG A 395 8.06 -26.07 -1.07
N ASP A 396 8.30 -26.28 -2.36
CA ASP A 396 7.22 -26.51 -3.33
C ASP A 396 6.57 -27.89 -3.11
N LEU A 397 5.26 -27.91 -2.90
CA LEU A 397 4.43 -29.09 -2.66
C LEU A 397 3.58 -29.47 -3.88
N ALA A 398 3.71 -28.82 -5.05
CA ALA A 398 2.85 -29.07 -6.20
C ALA A 398 2.86 -30.53 -6.65
N SER A 399 4.03 -31.18 -6.64
CA SER A 399 4.18 -32.59 -6.98
C SER A 399 3.75 -33.56 -5.88
N ALA A 400 3.84 -33.15 -4.61
CA ALA A 400 3.42 -33.94 -3.46
C ALA A 400 1.91 -33.90 -3.22
N GLU A 401 1.25 -32.77 -3.55
CA GLU A 401 -0.16 -32.48 -3.35
C GLU A 401 -0.89 -32.18 -4.68
N PRO A 402 -0.84 -33.07 -5.71
CA PRO A 402 -1.30 -32.76 -7.05
C PRO A 402 -2.81 -32.48 -7.14
N LYS A 403 -3.62 -33.12 -6.28
CA LYS A 403 -5.08 -32.86 -6.24
C LYS A 403 -5.37 -31.45 -5.76
N ARG A 404 -4.69 -31.00 -4.71
CA ARG A 404 -4.84 -29.64 -4.16
C ARG A 404 -4.32 -28.59 -5.14
N ALA A 405 -3.18 -28.84 -5.78
CA ALA A 405 -2.65 -27.97 -6.81
C ALA A 405 -3.65 -27.81 -7.97
N ALA A 406 -4.25 -28.90 -8.45
CA ALA A 406 -5.26 -28.85 -9.52
C ALA A 406 -6.52 -28.09 -9.09
N GLU A 407 -7.01 -28.28 -7.86
CA GLU A 407 -8.18 -27.57 -7.31
C GLU A 407 -7.93 -26.06 -7.26
N LEU A 408 -6.81 -25.64 -6.68
CA LEU A 408 -6.48 -24.20 -6.56
C LEU A 408 -6.24 -23.56 -7.91
N LEU A 409 -5.59 -24.29 -8.84
CA LEU A 409 -5.38 -23.80 -10.21
C LEU A 409 -6.72 -23.61 -10.93
N ALA A 410 -7.68 -24.53 -10.76
CA ALA A 410 -9.02 -24.39 -11.33
C ALA A 410 -9.74 -23.13 -10.80
N LYS A 411 -9.69 -22.89 -9.48
CA LYS A 411 -10.23 -21.68 -8.86
C LYS A 411 -9.56 -20.40 -9.38
N LEU A 412 -8.23 -20.41 -9.49
CA LEU A 412 -7.45 -19.28 -10.01
C LEU A 412 -7.86 -18.96 -11.46
N ARG A 413 -7.96 -19.95 -12.31
CA ARG A 413 -8.36 -19.78 -13.70
C ARG A 413 -9.81 -19.32 -13.87
N ALA A 414 -10.71 -19.82 -13.04
CA ALA A 414 -12.09 -19.32 -12.99
C ALA A 414 -12.15 -17.84 -12.63
N TRP A 415 -11.37 -17.41 -11.64
CA TRP A 415 -11.25 -16.01 -11.26
C TRP A 415 -10.62 -15.16 -12.39
N GLN A 416 -9.54 -15.62 -13.03
CA GLN A 416 -8.93 -14.94 -14.17
C GLN A 416 -9.98 -14.71 -15.29
N THR A 417 -10.77 -15.73 -15.61
CA THR A 417 -11.84 -15.63 -16.63
C THR A 417 -12.90 -14.63 -16.21
N SER A 418 -13.37 -14.67 -14.96
CA SER A 418 -14.45 -13.79 -14.46
C SER A 418 -14.05 -12.33 -14.38
N THR A 419 -12.76 -12.05 -14.24
CA THR A 419 -12.21 -10.69 -14.15
C THR A 419 -11.63 -10.18 -15.47
N GLY A 420 -11.58 -11.01 -16.51
CA GLY A 420 -10.92 -10.67 -17.79
C GLY A 420 -9.41 -10.50 -17.66
N ALA A 421 -8.77 -11.18 -16.69
CA ALA A 421 -7.34 -11.07 -16.44
C ALA A 421 -6.52 -11.55 -17.66
N PRO A 422 -5.65 -10.72 -18.26
CA PRO A 422 -4.85 -11.10 -19.42
C PRO A 422 -3.83 -12.17 -19.04
N ARG A 423 -3.67 -13.16 -19.90
CA ARG A 423 -2.70 -14.24 -19.70
C ARG A 423 -1.62 -14.15 -20.78
N PRO A 424 -0.43 -13.60 -20.47
CA PRO A 424 0.70 -13.59 -21.40
C PRO A 424 1.16 -15.01 -21.70
N VAL A 425 0.87 -15.49 -22.88
CA VAL A 425 1.27 -16.81 -23.37
C VAL A 425 1.95 -16.76 -24.75
N GLU A 426 1.93 -15.60 -25.40
CA GLU A 426 2.54 -15.40 -26.71
C GLU A 426 4.05 -15.23 -26.58
N PRO A 427 4.86 -16.02 -27.31
CA PRO A 427 6.30 -15.82 -27.36
C PRO A 427 6.65 -14.43 -27.87
N ASN A 428 7.64 -13.81 -27.23
CA ASN A 428 8.16 -12.53 -27.69
C ASN A 428 9.13 -12.73 -28.87
N PRO A 429 8.83 -12.25 -30.08
CA PRO A 429 9.69 -12.42 -31.25
C PRO A 429 11.02 -11.68 -31.12
N ALA A 430 11.11 -10.68 -30.25
CA ALA A 430 12.32 -9.93 -29.98
C ALA A 430 13.20 -10.56 -28.86
N TYR A 431 12.80 -11.69 -28.29
CA TYR A 431 13.54 -12.32 -27.21
C TYR A 431 14.94 -12.76 -27.65
N ASP A 432 15.95 -12.23 -26.95
CA ASP A 432 17.34 -12.61 -27.10
C ASP A 432 17.89 -13.14 -25.75
N PRO A 433 18.21 -14.47 -25.66
CA PRO A 433 18.75 -15.03 -24.42
C PRO A 433 20.14 -14.47 -24.04
N LYS A 434 20.81 -13.77 -24.97
CA LYS A 434 22.08 -13.10 -24.72
C LYS A 434 21.94 -11.62 -24.38
N ALA A 435 20.74 -11.06 -24.51
CA ALA A 435 20.48 -9.69 -24.09
C ALA A 435 20.80 -9.58 -22.59
N GLU A 436 21.71 -8.68 -22.24
CA GLU A 436 21.94 -8.39 -20.82
C GLU A 436 20.71 -7.74 -20.23
N PRO A 437 20.23 -8.21 -19.07
CA PRO A 437 19.18 -7.52 -18.34
C PRO A 437 19.61 -6.05 -18.19
N ASN A 438 18.74 -5.14 -18.63
CA ASN A 438 18.97 -3.71 -18.46
C ASN A 438 19.01 -3.46 -16.94
N ARG A 439 20.15 -3.69 -16.33
CA ARG A 439 20.43 -3.38 -14.93
C ARG A 439 20.34 -1.87 -14.84
N GLY A 440 19.12 -1.40 -14.68
CA GLY A 440 18.82 0.00 -14.50
C GLY A 440 19.79 0.53 -13.46
N ARG A 441 20.15 1.80 -13.55
CA ARG A 441 21.13 2.56 -12.75
C ARG A 441 20.98 2.43 -11.22
N GLU A 442 20.43 1.36 -10.70
CA GLU A 442 20.26 1.07 -9.28
C GLU A 442 21.60 0.93 -8.53
N ASN A 443 22.73 0.81 -9.23
CA ASN A 443 24.06 0.64 -8.59
C ASN A 443 25.21 1.34 -9.33
N ARG A 444 25.02 2.56 -9.81
CA ARG A 444 26.17 3.44 -10.03
C ARG A 444 26.24 4.48 -8.92
N GLY A 445 26.50 4.00 -7.71
CA GLY A 445 27.12 4.80 -6.68
C GLY A 445 28.41 5.38 -7.30
N LYS A 446 28.42 6.67 -7.56
CA LYS A 446 29.66 7.39 -7.84
C LYS A 446 30.56 7.19 -6.62
N GLY A 447 31.54 6.30 -6.73
CA GLY A 447 32.63 6.23 -5.78
C GLY A 447 33.21 7.64 -5.56
N PRO A 448 33.77 7.92 -4.39
CA PRO A 448 34.26 9.23 -4.05
C PRO A 448 35.25 9.69 -5.11
N LYS A 449 34.99 10.84 -5.74
CA LYS A 449 35.99 11.53 -6.56
C LYS A 449 37.10 11.93 -5.60
N ASN A 450 38.28 11.30 -5.72
CA ASN A 450 39.47 11.79 -5.06
C ASN A 450 39.75 13.24 -5.56
N PRO A 451 39.92 14.18 -4.65
CA PRO A 451 40.37 15.51 -5.02
C PRO A 451 41.82 15.41 -5.50
N LYS A 452 42.07 15.96 -6.68
CA LYS A 452 43.46 16.33 -7.10
C LYS A 452 43.88 17.60 -6.40
#